data_3f16e7176c5747061ce9cce9404e5706
#
_entry.id   3f16e7176c5747061ce9cce9404e5706
#
_cell.length_a   1.000
_cell.length_b   1.000
_cell.length_c   1.000
_cell.angle_alpha   90.00
_cell.angle_beta   90.00
_cell.angle_gamma   90.00
#
_symmetry.space_group_name_H-M   'P 1'
#
loop_
_entity.id
_entity.type
_entity.pdbx_description
1 polymer ?
#
loop_
_entity_poly.entity_id
_entity_poly.type
_entity_poly.pdbx_seq_one_letter_code
_entity_poly.pdbx_strand_id
1 'polypeptide(L)'
;MAVETKVGLNKPLVAPFPLESQLYHRGKTQGVRLRPRRKTLGLKHLVLAFFLIIGFFFLLAQAYYYAISCEKLTVKHVFINCPEEGPRQTAENFLRGRNLGNLLICDLEYLRSVLISLPGIKDARLVKQLPDTLKVEIVPREPKFYVFRGSYQLVDEEGKLVASFSFLPDNNFPLVEDSQAFRERYEEKIETAWHCLKSLSPESKKQIIRMTFEDDGKISVQLAEDPVRIIIDEEDFAEKLTYYLANRNKLKELFGELEYVDLRIKDRVYFKQLNPQPDKLLAGKKEVG
;
A
#
# COMPACT_ATOMS: atom_id res chain seq x y z
N MET A 1 1.85 -57.92 26.16
CA MET A 1 2.81 -59.00 25.97
C MET A 1 4.11 -58.51 26.57
N ALA A 2 4.37 -58.69 27.84
CA ALA A 2 4.90 -59.82 28.54
C ALA A 2 6.19 -60.35 27.88
N VAL A 3 7.33 -60.15 28.52
CA VAL A 3 8.12 -61.28 29.08
C VAL A 3 9.19 -60.71 30.00
N GLU A 4 9.06 -61.07 31.28
CA GLU A 4 10.11 -61.13 32.30
C GLU A 4 11.15 -62.21 31.96
N THR A 5 12.37 -62.02 32.40
CA THR A 5 13.20 -63.18 32.82
C THR A 5 14.18 -62.75 33.93
N LYS A 6 13.92 -63.30 35.09
CA LYS A 6 14.86 -63.47 36.21
C LYS A 6 15.85 -64.58 35.89
N VAL A 7 17.03 -64.53 36.45
CA VAL A 7 17.90 -65.60 36.97
C VAL A 7 19.16 -64.92 37.47
N GLY A 8 19.77 -65.08 38.59
CA GLY A 8 19.78 -66.13 39.61
C GLY A 8 21.09 -65.96 40.38
N LEU A 9 21.03 -66.24 41.65
CA LEU A 9 22.10 -66.29 42.62
C LEU A 9 23.31 -67.12 42.18
N ASN A 10 24.49 -66.67 42.60
CA ASN A 10 25.40 -67.66 43.25
C ASN A 10 26.44 -66.93 44.15
N LYS A 11 26.37 -67.20 45.41
CA LYS A 11 27.50 -67.10 46.35
C LYS A 11 28.36 -68.31 46.25
N PRO A 12 29.63 -68.17 46.53
CA PRO A 12 30.19 -69.15 47.49
C PRO A 12 30.95 -68.51 48.66
N LEU A 13 30.79 -69.23 49.72
CA LEU A 13 31.53 -69.20 50.95
C LEU A 13 33.04 -69.31 50.71
N VAL A 14 33.80 -68.68 51.58
CA VAL A 14 34.85 -69.41 52.38
C VAL A 14 35.40 -68.45 53.43
N ALA A 15 35.59 -69.04 54.58
CA ALA A 15 35.93 -68.50 55.86
C ALA A 15 37.46 -68.26 56.06
N PRO A 16 37.89 -68.15 57.27
CA PRO A 16 38.51 -66.90 57.80
C PRO A 16 40.00 -67.15 58.07
N PHE A 17 40.77 -66.14 57.96
CA PHE A 17 42.08 -66.03 58.55
C PHE A 17 42.20 -64.77 59.43
N PRO A 18 42.64 -64.93 60.64
CA PRO A 18 42.94 -63.81 61.49
C PRO A 18 44.41 -63.39 61.29
N LEU A 19 44.57 -62.20 60.81
CA LEU A 19 45.90 -61.58 60.89
C LEU A 19 45.71 -60.17 61.45
N GLU A 20 46.41 -59.96 62.48
CA GLU A 20 46.61 -58.81 63.31
C GLU A 20 46.41 -57.49 62.59
N SER A 21 45.50 -56.76 63.09
CA SER A 21 45.23 -55.40 62.72
C SER A 21 46.36 -54.44 63.15
N GLN A 22 47.21 -54.14 62.24
CA GLN A 22 47.91 -52.87 62.35
C GLN A 22 46.94 -51.76 61.97
N LEU A 23 46.51 -51.05 62.97
CA LEU A 23 45.67 -49.83 62.83
C LEU A 23 46.47 -48.78 62.11
N TYR A 24 46.31 -48.75 60.78
CA TYR A 24 46.72 -47.65 59.96
C TYR A 24 45.64 -46.54 60.15
N HIS A 25 45.90 -45.63 61.07
CA HIS A 25 45.14 -44.38 61.17
C HIS A 25 45.45 -43.55 59.93
N ARG A 26 44.61 -43.74 58.95
CA ARG A 26 44.55 -42.85 57.77
C ARG A 26 44.08 -41.48 58.28
N GLY A 27 45.03 -40.59 58.56
CA GLY A 27 44.74 -39.22 58.93
C GLY A 27 43.80 -38.66 57.84
N LYS A 28 42.61 -38.23 58.23
CA LYS A 28 41.73 -37.43 57.36
C LYS A 28 42.52 -36.18 57.00
N THR A 29 43.16 -36.18 55.82
CA THR A 29 43.61 -34.95 55.21
C THR A 29 42.38 -34.09 54.99
N GLN A 30 42.08 -33.22 55.90
CA GLN A 30 41.13 -32.14 55.67
C GLN A 30 41.71 -31.31 54.55
N GLY A 31 41.17 -31.56 53.32
CA GLY A 31 41.45 -30.70 52.21
C GLY A 31 40.98 -29.31 52.58
N VAL A 32 41.95 -28.45 52.85
CA VAL A 32 41.69 -27.03 53.01
C VAL A 32 41.08 -26.54 51.70
N ARG A 33 39.75 -26.44 51.67
CA ARG A 33 39.06 -25.74 50.59
C ARG A 33 39.54 -24.30 50.66
N LEU A 34 40.54 -23.97 49.87
CA LEU A 34 40.90 -22.61 49.58
C LEU A 34 39.68 -21.94 49.00
N ARG A 35 38.84 -21.30 49.83
CA ARG A 35 37.79 -20.44 49.36
C ARG A 35 38.48 -19.39 48.47
N PRO A 36 38.07 -19.27 47.18
CA PRO A 36 38.65 -18.22 46.35
C PRO A 36 38.41 -16.92 47.08
N ARG A 37 39.51 -16.27 47.43
CA ARG A 37 39.49 -14.94 48.09
C ARG A 37 38.78 -14.04 47.10
N ARG A 38 37.46 -13.81 47.28
CA ARG A 38 36.74 -12.79 46.53
C ARG A 38 37.52 -11.51 46.79
N LYS A 39 38.22 -11.06 45.74
CA LYS A 39 38.86 -9.75 45.74
C LYS A 39 37.70 -8.78 45.88
N THR A 40 37.39 -8.32 47.08
CA THR A 40 36.47 -7.23 47.29
C THR A 40 37.11 -6.03 46.61
N LEU A 41 36.50 -5.61 45.51
CA LEU A 41 36.87 -4.37 44.84
C LEU A 41 36.84 -3.27 45.95
N GLY A 42 37.97 -2.80 46.34
CA GLY A 42 38.04 -1.77 47.37
C GLY A 42 37.26 -0.54 46.94
N LEU A 43 36.67 0.17 47.86
CA LEU A 43 35.88 1.39 47.63
C LEU A 43 36.56 2.35 46.63
N LYS A 44 37.88 2.42 46.65
CA LYS A 44 38.71 3.22 45.72
C LYS A 44 38.51 2.83 44.26
N HIS A 45 38.38 1.52 43.94
CA HIS A 45 38.16 1.06 42.57
C HIS A 45 36.74 1.32 42.12
N LEU A 46 35.75 1.27 43.02
CA LEU A 46 34.36 1.63 42.71
C LEU A 46 34.23 3.12 42.41
N VAL A 47 34.88 3.98 43.21
CA VAL A 47 34.90 5.42 42.98
C VAL A 47 35.61 5.75 41.68
N LEU A 48 36.77 5.13 41.40
CA LEU A 48 37.45 5.31 40.11
C LEU A 48 36.60 4.88 38.92
N ALA A 49 35.95 3.71 39.01
CA ALA A 49 35.03 3.22 37.95
C ALA A 49 33.85 4.18 37.73
N PHE A 50 33.31 4.76 38.79
CA PHE A 50 32.25 5.76 38.71
C PHE A 50 32.70 7.02 37.95
N PHE A 51 33.85 7.55 38.24
CA PHE A 51 34.38 8.71 37.52
C PHE A 51 34.73 8.39 36.06
N LEU A 52 35.21 7.18 35.76
CA LEU A 52 35.46 6.73 34.39
C LEU A 52 34.18 6.65 33.60
N ILE A 53 33.10 6.13 34.18
CA ILE A 53 31.80 6.07 33.57
C ILE A 53 31.25 7.47 33.28
N ILE A 54 31.31 8.38 34.24
CA ILE A 54 30.89 9.78 34.05
C ILE A 54 31.73 10.45 32.96
N GLY A 55 33.04 10.29 32.98
CA GLY A 55 33.95 10.83 31.97
C GLY A 55 33.63 10.29 30.58
N PHE A 56 33.30 8.99 30.46
CA PHE A 56 32.89 8.36 29.21
C PHE A 56 31.58 8.95 28.66
N PHE A 57 30.56 9.09 29.52
CA PHE A 57 29.29 9.72 29.10
C PHE A 57 29.46 11.19 28.73
N PHE A 58 30.34 11.91 29.43
CA PHE A 58 30.67 13.30 29.08
C PHE A 58 31.32 13.40 27.70
N LEU A 59 32.27 12.51 27.38
CA LEU A 59 32.90 12.45 26.05
C LEU A 59 31.91 12.09 24.97
N LEU A 60 31.01 11.14 25.24
CA LEU A 60 29.90 10.79 24.29
C LEU A 60 29.00 11.99 24.05
N ALA A 61 28.63 12.74 25.10
CA ALA A 61 27.82 13.94 24.96
C ALA A 61 28.51 15.00 24.09
N GLN A 62 29.80 15.24 24.32
CA GLN A 62 30.60 16.18 23.54
C GLN A 62 30.72 15.73 22.06
N ALA A 63 30.96 14.45 21.81
CA ALA A 63 31.01 13.90 20.46
C ALA A 63 29.65 14.04 19.75
N TYR A 64 28.55 13.82 20.47
CA TYR A 64 27.19 14.01 19.95
C TYR A 64 26.92 15.49 19.58
N TYR A 65 27.26 16.43 20.49
CA TYR A 65 27.10 17.85 20.20
C TYR A 65 27.97 18.31 19.02
N TYR A 66 29.19 17.81 18.92
CA TYR A 66 30.05 18.09 17.78
C TYR A 66 29.47 17.56 16.47
N ALA A 67 28.92 16.33 16.47
CA ALA A 67 28.33 15.73 15.31
C ALA A 67 27.07 16.50 14.82
N ILE A 68 26.22 16.98 15.73
CA ILE A 68 25.03 17.79 15.38
C ILE A 68 25.44 19.16 14.84
N SER A 69 26.46 19.78 15.40
CA SER A 69 26.91 21.13 15.02
C SER A 69 27.82 21.13 13.79
N CYS A 70 28.21 19.94 13.29
CA CYS A 70 29.20 19.83 12.22
C CYS A 70 28.54 20.22 10.87
N GLU A 71 28.99 21.30 10.23
CA GLU A 71 28.55 21.77 8.92
C GLU A 71 28.76 20.73 7.80
N LYS A 72 29.72 19.81 7.97
CA LYS A 72 29.99 18.73 7.00
C LYS A 72 28.84 17.71 6.94
N LEU A 73 28.01 17.65 7.99
CA LEU A 73 26.86 16.75 8.08
C LEU A 73 25.53 17.44 7.72
N THR A 74 25.58 18.71 7.33
CA THR A 74 24.40 19.42 6.82
C THR A 74 24.08 18.94 5.42
N VAL A 75 22.79 18.66 5.15
CA VAL A 75 22.32 18.22 3.83
C VAL A 75 22.60 19.30 2.79
N LYS A 76 23.50 19.00 1.85
CA LYS A 76 23.86 19.86 0.71
C LYS A 76 23.36 19.32 -0.61
N HIS A 77 23.31 18.01 -0.73
CA HIS A 77 22.93 17.31 -1.94
C HIS A 77 21.67 16.46 -1.71
N VAL A 78 20.69 16.64 -2.60
CA VAL A 78 19.49 15.81 -2.64
C VAL A 78 19.43 15.15 -4.00
N PHE A 79 19.53 13.82 -4.05
CA PHE A 79 19.38 13.04 -5.27
C PHE A 79 17.99 12.41 -5.29
N ILE A 80 17.19 12.81 -6.28
CA ILE A 80 15.84 12.29 -6.47
C ILE A 80 15.84 11.36 -7.67
N ASN A 81 15.48 10.10 -7.41
CA ASN A 81 15.27 9.08 -8.42
C ASN A 81 13.77 8.84 -8.58
N CYS A 82 13.23 9.21 -9.74
CA CYS A 82 11.84 8.98 -10.12
C CYS A 82 11.78 8.73 -11.62
N PRO A 83 11.06 7.69 -12.09
CA PRO A 83 10.92 7.41 -13.53
C PRO A 83 10.08 8.44 -14.28
N GLU A 84 9.21 9.16 -13.58
CA GLU A 84 8.31 10.16 -14.15
C GLU A 84 8.72 11.58 -13.78
N GLU A 85 8.64 12.50 -14.75
CA GLU A 85 9.07 13.87 -14.60
C GLU A 85 8.17 14.69 -13.66
N GLY A 86 6.84 14.52 -13.73
CA GLY A 86 5.87 15.29 -12.93
C GLY A 86 6.06 15.11 -11.42
N PRO A 87 5.99 13.88 -10.88
CA PRO A 87 6.25 13.61 -9.46
C PRO A 87 7.67 14.00 -9.03
N ARG A 88 8.66 13.84 -9.92
CA ARG A 88 10.03 14.26 -9.67
C ARG A 88 10.11 15.77 -9.44
N GLN A 89 9.56 16.58 -10.35
CA GLN A 89 9.56 18.05 -10.22
C GLN A 89 8.81 18.51 -8.98
N THR A 90 7.69 17.86 -8.66
CA THR A 90 6.91 18.14 -7.45
C THR A 90 7.76 17.93 -6.20
N ALA A 91 8.48 16.82 -6.11
CA ALA A 91 9.37 16.54 -4.98
C ALA A 91 10.59 17.47 -4.94
N GLU A 92 11.19 17.79 -6.09
CA GLU A 92 12.30 18.74 -6.17
C GLU A 92 11.89 20.13 -5.67
N ASN A 93 10.75 20.64 -6.12
CA ASN A 93 10.24 21.94 -5.70
C ASN A 93 9.96 21.99 -4.19
N PHE A 94 9.44 20.89 -3.66
CA PHE A 94 9.19 20.76 -2.22
C PHE A 94 10.49 20.77 -1.40
N LEU A 95 11.51 20.03 -1.85
CA LEU A 95 12.77 19.86 -1.10
C LEU A 95 13.73 21.05 -1.26
N ARG A 96 13.77 21.70 -2.44
CA ARG A 96 14.63 22.89 -2.69
C ARG A 96 14.33 24.07 -1.78
N GLY A 97 13.09 24.26 -1.38
CA GLY A 97 12.67 25.37 -0.52
C GLY A 97 12.94 25.16 0.97
N ARG A 98 13.49 24.03 1.39
CA ARG A 98 13.61 23.65 2.80
C ARG A 98 15.05 23.49 3.25
N ASN A 99 15.34 24.06 4.41
CA ASN A 99 16.57 23.76 5.13
C ASN A 99 16.38 22.44 5.89
N LEU A 100 16.96 21.36 5.35
CA LEU A 100 16.86 20.02 5.94
C LEU A 100 17.77 19.83 7.16
N GLY A 101 18.63 20.81 7.44
CA GLY A 101 19.54 20.79 8.61
C GLY A 101 20.58 19.67 8.54
N ASN A 102 20.96 19.19 9.72
CA ASN A 102 21.96 18.14 9.84
C ASN A 102 21.35 16.76 9.51
N LEU A 103 22.02 16.01 8.63
CA LEU A 103 21.56 14.72 8.12
C LEU A 103 21.31 13.68 9.22
N LEU A 104 22.07 13.71 10.33
CA LEU A 104 21.91 12.75 11.43
C LEU A 104 20.57 12.90 12.14
N ILE A 105 20.17 14.15 12.40
CA ILE A 105 18.93 14.47 13.14
C ILE A 105 17.73 14.69 12.22
N CYS A 106 17.95 14.71 10.89
CA CYS A 106 16.87 14.87 9.92
C CYS A 106 15.82 13.74 10.08
N ASP A 107 14.57 14.14 10.29
CA ASP A 107 13.44 13.23 10.44
C ASP A 107 12.95 12.75 9.05
N LEU A 108 13.35 11.54 8.70
CA LEU A 108 12.99 10.94 7.42
C LEU A 108 11.54 10.50 7.36
N GLU A 109 10.93 10.12 8.49
CA GLU A 109 9.53 9.68 8.52
C GLU A 109 8.60 10.87 8.27
N TYR A 110 8.88 11.99 8.90
CA TYR A 110 8.17 13.24 8.62
C TYR A 110 8.31 13.64 7.14
N LEU A 111 9.53 13.64 6.59
CA LEU A 111 9.73 13.98 5.18
C LEU A 111 9.00 13.01 4.24
N ARG A 112 9.02 11.72 4.55
CA ARG A 112 8.29 10.70 3.79
C ARG A 112 6.79 10.96 3.82
N SER A 113 6.22 11.18 4.99
CA SER A 113 4.78 11.44 5.13
C SER A 113 4.32 12.64 4.33
N VAL A 114 5.11 13.71 4.33
CA VAL A 114 4.82 14.90 3.53
C VAL A 114 4.98 14.63 2.03
N LEU A 115 6.04 13.92 1.60
CA LEU A 115 6.23 13.57 0.19
C LEU A 115 5.07 12.73 -0.34
N ILE A 116 4.57 11.75 0.42
CA ILE A 116 3.42 10.92 0.04
C ILE A 116 2.12 11.74 -0.05
N SER A 117 2.02 12.84 0.68
CA SER A 117 0.86 13.75 0.59
C SER A 117 0.87 14.63 -0.67
N LEU A 118 1.99 14.69 -1.39
CA LEU A 118 2.09 15.48 -2.63
C LEU A 118 1.42 14.76 -3.81
N PRO A 119 0.86 15.51 -4.77
CA PRO A 119 0.27 14.93 -5.98
C PRO A 119 1.25 14.05 -6.75
N GLY A 120 0.77 12.93 -7.26
CA GLY A 120 1.54 12.03 -8.11
C GLY A 120 2.51 11.09 -7.39
N ILE A 121 2.65 11.19 -6.07
CA ILE A 121 3.58 10.35 -5.29
C ILE A 121 2.79 9.27 -4.53
N LYS A 122 3.02 8.00 -4.85
CA LYS A 122 2.41 6.85 -4.16
C LYS A 122 3.21 6.49 -2.91
N ASP A 123 4.53 6.43 -3.03
CA ASP A 123 5.44 6.15 -1.92
C ASP A 123 6.79 6.83 -2.14
N ALA A 124 7.54 7.03 -1.05
CA ALA A 124 8.87 7.61 -1.09
C ALA A 124 9.79 6.87 -0.11
N ARG A 125 10.97 6.49 -0.58
CA ARG A 125 12.03 5.92 0.24
C ARG A 125 13.17 6.91 0.37
N LEU A 126 13.50 7.27 1.61
CA LEU A 126 14.57 8.21 1.91
C LEU A 126 15.73 7.49 2.58
N VAL A 127 16.94 7.75 2.12
CA VAL A 127 18.17 7.14 2.63
C VAL A 127 19.20 8.23 2.89
N LYS A 128 19.75 8.24 4.12
CA LYS A 128 20.86 9.11 4.51
C LYS A 128 22.16 8.54 3.93
N GLN A 129 22.81 9.28 3.08
CA GLN A 129 24.13 8.93 2.54
C GLN A 129 25.15 9.95 3.07
N LEU A 130 25.92 9.53 4.08
CA LEU A 130 26.95 10.38 4.68
C LEU A 130 28.01 10.79 3.66
N PRO A 131 28.58 12.00 3.77
CA PRO A 131 28.40 12.92 4.89
C PRO A 131 27.21 13.90 4.77
N ASP A 132 26.73 14.27 3.58
CA ASP A 132 25.90 15.44 3.34
C ASP A 132 24.77 15.21 2.31
N THR A 133 24.51 13.96 1.96
CA THR A 133 23.63 13.60 0.86
C THR A 133 22.35 12.91 1.35
N LEU A 134 21.20 13.37 0.87
CA LEU A 134 19.91 12.71 1.01
C LEU A 134 19.50 12.09 -0.31
N LYS A 135 19.34 10.76 -0.35
CA LYS A 135 18.82 10.05 -1.51
C LYS A 135 17.32 9.79 -1.31
N VAL A 136 16.53 10.18 -2.32
CA VAL A 136 15.07 10.03 -2.33
C VAL A 136 14.68 9.19 -3.55
N GLU A 137 14.07 8.05 -3.31
CA GLU A 137 13.51 7.18 -4.35
C GLU A 137 12.00 7.32 -4.31
N ILE A 138 11.38 7.72 -5.41
CA ILE A 138 9.95 8.00 -5.51
C ILE A 138 9.28 6.93 -6.34
N VAL A 139 8.18 6.41 -5.82
CA VAL A 139 7.24 5.56 -6.54
C VAL A 139 6.09 6.43 -7.00
N PRO A 140 5.91 6.66 -8.32
CA PRO A 140 4.81 7.46 -8.83
C PRO A 140 3.46 6.76 -8.65
N ARG A 141 2.37 7.54 -8.62
CA ARG A 141 1.01 7.03 -8.69
C ARG A 141 0.64 6.75 -10.14
N GLU A 142 0.08 5.59 -10.40
CA GLU A 142 -0.43 5.24 -11.71
C GLU A 142 -1.81 5.86 -11.94
N PRO A 143 -1.99 6.73 -12.94
CA PRO A 143 -3.28 7.31 -13.25
C PRO A 143 -4.26 6.25 -13.79
N LYS A 144 -5.54 6.37 -13.44
CA LYS A 144 -6.59 5.43 -13.87
C LYS A 144 -7.77 6.12 -14.57
N PHE A 145 -8.20 7.28 -14.10
CA PHE A 145 -9.31 8.03 -14.67
C PHE A 145 -9.30 9.50 -14.25
N TYR A 146 -10.02 10.33 -14.99
CA TYR A 146 -10.29 11.71 -14.60
C TYR A 146 -11.52 11.78 -13.70
N VAL A 147 -11.52 12.74 -12.77
CA VAL A 147 -12.66 13.10 -11.92
C VAL A 147 -12.89 14.59 -12.00
N PHE A 148 -14.14 15.04 -12.11
CA PHE A 148 -14.46 16.46 -12.07
C PHE A 148 -14.95 16.87 -10.67
N ARG A 149 -14.17 17.75 -10.01
CA ARG A 149 -14.48 18.34 -8.71
C ARG A 149 -14.15 19.83 -8.72
N GLY A 150 -14.80 20.60 -9.61
CA GLY A 150 -14.47 22.00 -9.84
C GLY A 150 -13.25 22.23 -10.74
N SER A 151 -12.36 21.23 -10.85
CA SER A 151 -11.30 21.08 -11.84
C SER A 151 -11.22 19.62 -12.28
N TYR A 152 -10.59 19.36 -13.42
CA TYR A 152 -10.33 17.98 -13.86
C TYR A 152 -9.13 17.45 -13.11
N GLN A 153 -9.32 16.39 -12.34
CA GLN A 153 -8.32 15.75 -11.51
C GLN A 153 -8.03 14.36 -12.07
N LEU A 154 -6.79 14.10 -12.43
CA LEU A 154 -6.34 12.76 -12.76
C LEU A 154 -6.03 12.05 -11.44
N VAL A 155 -6.66 10.89 -11.24
CA VAL A 155 -6.57 10.14 -9.99
C VAL A 155 -6.16 8.69 -10.21
N ASP A 156 -5.65 8.06 -9.17
CA ASP A 156 -5.32 6.65 -9.14
C ASP A 156 -6.54 5.78 -8.74
N GLU A 157 -6.31 4.50 -8.51
CA GLU A 157 -7.33 3.52 -8.10
C GLU A 157 -7.97 3.80 -6.74
N GLU A 158 -7.28 4.56 -5.87
CA GLU A 158 -7.75 4.98 -4.54
C GLU A 158 -8.40 6.37 -4.57
N GLY A 159 -8.49 7.02 -5.73
CA GLY A 159 -8.98 8.38 -5.87
C GLY A 159 -8.01 9.45 -5.38
N LYS A 160 -6.74 9.11 -5.20
CA LYS A 160 -5.71 10.06 -4.80
C LYS A 160 -5.20 10.84 -6.01
N LEU A 161 -4.94 12.13 -5.80
CA LEU A 161 -4.56 13.05 -6.85
C LEU A 161 -3.21 12.71 -7.47
N VAL A 162 -3.18 12.58 -8.80
CA VAL A 162 -1.96 12.49 -9.61
C VAL A 162 -1.62 13.85 -10.21
N ALA A 163 -2.58 14.48 -10.90
CA ALA A 163 -2.44 15.81 -11.51
C ALA A 163 -3.78 16.54 -11.57
N SER A 164 -3.75 17.87 -11.71
CA SER A 164 -4.96 18.70 -11.84
C SER A 164 -4.86 19.58 -13.07
N PHE A 165 -6.00 19.77 -13.77
CA PHE A 165 -6.09 20.50 -15.01
C PHE A 165 -7.30 21.45 -15.02
N SER A 166 -7.17 22.59 -15.67
CA SER A 166 -8.28 23.54 -15.83
C SER A 166 -9.26 23.11 -16.93
N PHE A 167 -8.83 22.31 -17.89
CA PHE A 167 -9.62 21.72 -18.96
C PHE A 167 -9.33 20.22 -19.05
N LEU A 168 -10.25 19.45 -19.61
CA LEU A 168 -10.05 18.00 -19.80
C LEU A 168 -8.95 17.78 -20.84
N PRO A 169 -7.84 17.13 -20.46
CA PRO A 169 -6.81 16.76 -21.42
C PRO A 169 -7.32 15.69 -22.41
N ASP A 170 -6.47 15.28 -23.34
CA ASP A 170 -6.78 14.23 -24.32
C ASP A 170 -7.33 12.96 -23.65
N ASN A 171 -8.25 12.26 -24.37
CA ASN A 171 -9.06 11.15 -23.86
C ASN A 171 -8.29 9.83 -23.64
N ASN A 172 -7.16 9.88 -22.97
CA ASN A 172 -6.40 8.66 -22.64
C ASN A 172 -7.01 7.86 -21.47
N PHE A 173 -7.83 8.52 -20.65
CA PHE A 173 -8.49 7.94 -19.49
C PHE A 173 -9.96 8.35 -19.47
N PRO A 174 -10.86 7.48 -19.02
CA PRO A 174 -12.28 7.83 -18.87
C PRO A 174 -12.48 8.94 -17.85
N LEU A 175 -13.47 9.79 -18.09
CA LEU A 175 -13.92 10.79 -17.13
C LEU A 175 -15.01 10.17 -16.24
N VAL A 176 -14.80 10.20 -14.93
CA VAL A 176 -15.78 9.78 -13.92
C VAL A 176 -16.39 11.03 -13.31
N GLU A 177 -17.70 11.14 -13.42
CA GLU A 177 -18.49 12.28 -12.90
C GLU A 177 -19.54 11.78 -11.90
N ASP A 178 -20.04 12.67 -11.09
CA ASP A 178 -21.15 12.43 -10.19
C ASP A 178 -22.16 13.59 -10.34
N SER A 179 -23.43 13.26 -10.46
CA SER A 179 -24.53 14.24 -10.55
C SER A 179 -24.52 15.27 -9.41
N GLN A 180 -24.02 14.86 -8.23
CA GLN A 180 -23.87 15.70 -7.05
C GLN A 180 -22.45 16.23 -6.85
N ALA A 181 -21.59 16.19 -7.88
CA ALA A 181 -20.19 16.66 -7.84
C ALA A 181 -19.36 16.07 -6.69
N PHE A 182 -19.57 14.79 -6.37
CA PHE A 182 -18.89 14.07 -5.29
C PHE A 182 -18.98 14.74 -3.92
N ARG A 183 -20.08 15.34 -3.60
CA ARG A 183 -20.31 15.93 -2.27
C ARG A 183 -20.36 14.85 -1.18
N GLU A 184 -20.86 13.68 -1.54
CA GLU A 184 -21.02 12.55 -0.62
C GLU A 184 -20.43 11.28 -1.21
N ARG A 185 -19.92 10.40 -0.35
CA ARG A 185 -19.47 9.04 -0.67
C ARG A 185 -18.40 9.00 -1.79
N TYR A 186 -17.49 9.98 -1.81
CA TYR A 186 -16.45 10.06 -2.85
C TYR A 186 -15.63 8.76 -2.96
N GLU A 187 -15.07 8.29 -1.83
CA GLU A 187 -14.20 7.12 -1.83
C GLU A 187 -14.93 5.86 -2.31
N GLU A 188 -16.18 5.66 -1.90
CA GLU A 188 -16.99 4.53 -2.32
C GLU A 188 -17.32 4.58 -3.83
N LYS A 189 -17.72 5.74 -4.34
CA LYS A 189 -17.99 5.90 -5.79
C LYS A 189 -16.73 5.68 -6.63
N ILE A 190 -15.56 6.10 -6.14
CA ILE A 190 -14.28 5.86 -6.82
C ILE A 190 -13.92 4.38 -6.82
N GLU A 191 -14.09 3.69 -5.69
CA GLU A 191 -13.87 2.25 -5.59
C GLU A 191 -14.79 1.49 -6.54
N THR A 192 -16.09 1.85 -6.58
CA THR A 192 -17.05 1.28 -7.53
C THR A 192 -16.65 1.55 -8.98
N ALA A 193 -16.24 2.79 -9.32
CA ALA A 193 -15.79 3.11 -10.68
C ALA A 193 -14.58 2.26 -11.08
N TRP A 194 -13.62 2.13 -10.17
CA TRP A 194 -12.44 1.30 -10.41
C TRP A 194 -12.80 -0.18 -10.58
N HIS A 195 -13.68 -0.71 -9.72
CA HIS A 195 -14.15 -2.08 -9.79
C HIS A 195 -14.84 -2.36 -11.14
N CYS A 196 -15.75 -1.49 -11.57
CA CYS A 196 -16.40 -1.57 -12.87
C CYS A 196 -15.39 -1.55 -14.02
N LEU A 197 -14.47 -0.58 -14.03
CA LEU A 197 -13.46 -0.45 -15.09
C LEU A 197 -12.46 -1.61 -15.11
N LYS A 198 -12.10 -2.16 -13.93
CA LYS A 198 -11.18 -3.29 -13.82
C LYS A 198 -11.77 -4.59 -14.33
N SER A 199 -13.09 -4.77 -14.21
CA SER A 199 -13.80 -5.97 -14.68
C SER A 199 -13.88 -6.08 -16.21
N LEU A 200 -13.61 -4.98 -16.95
CA LEU A 200 -13.69 -4.91 -18.40
C LEU A 200 -12.43 -5.41 -19.09
N SER A 201 -12.62 -5.91 -20.34
CA SER A 201 -11.49 -6.16 -21.24
C SER A 201 -10.76 -4.86 -21.60
N PRO A 202 -9.47 -4.90 -21.95
CA PRO A 202 -8.71 -3.71 -22.35
C PRO A 202 -9.35 -2.97 -23.54
N GLU A 203 -9.96 -3.69 -24.49
CA GLU A 203 -10.63 -3.12 -25.65
C GLU A 203 -11.91 -2.39 -25.26
N SER A 204 -12.74 -2.99 -24.40
CA SER A 204 -13.98 -2.38 -23.91
C SER A 204 -13.71 -1.15 -23.06
N LYS A 205 -12.66 -1.22 -22.20
CA LYS A 205 -12.25 -0.09 -21.37
C LYS A 205 -11.85 1.13 -22.18
N LYS A 206 -11.12 0.95 -23.28
CA LYS A 206 -10.70 2.05 -24.17
C LYS A 206 -11.86 2.76 -24.86
N GLN A 207 -13.01 2.09 -25.01
CA GLN A 207 -14.19 2.69 -25.63
C GLN A 207 -14.95 3.62 -24.69
N ILE A 208 -14.76 3.51 -23.37
CA ILE A 208 -15.45 4.35 -22.39
C ILE A 208 -14.77 5.71 -22.31
N ILE A 209 -15.51 6.77 -22.63
CA ILE A 209 -15.04 8.15 -22.47
C ILE A 209 -15.56 8.80 -21.20
N ARG A 210 -16.75 8.39 -20.73
CA ARG A 210 -17.38 8.96 -19.54
C ARG A 210 -18.18 7.92 -18.79
N MET A 211 -18.13 8.00 -17.47
CA MET A 211 -18.96 7.26 -16.52
C MET A 211 -19.54 8.26 -15.54
N THR A 212 -20.86 8.32 -15.41
CA THR A 212 -21.51 9.27 -14.51
C THR A 212 -22.35 8.52 -13.49
N PHE A 213 -22.08 8.78 -12.20
CA PHE A 213 -22.94 8.34 -11.11
C PHE A 213 -24.17 9.24 -11.05
N GLU A 214 -25.32 8.67 -11.27
CA GLU A 214 -26.60 9.34 -11.14
C GLU A 214 -27.23 9.03 -9.78
N ASP A 215 -28.30 9.74 -9.45
CA ASP A 215 -29.07 9.43 -8.24
C ASP A 215 -29.65 8.00 -8.35
N ASP A 216 -29.95 7.37 -7.22
CA ASP A 216 -30.48 6.00 -7.11
C ASP A 216 -29.52 4.87 -7.54
N GLY A 217 -28.22 5.06 -7.46
CA GLY A 217 -27.23 4.00 -7.76
C GLY A 217 -27.10 3.64 -9.25
N LYS A 218 -27.62 4.50 -10.13
CA LYS A 218 -27.46 4.35 -11.58
C LYS A 218 -26.07 4.78 -12.02
N ILE A 219 -25.46 4.01 -12.89
CA ILE A 219 -24.22 4.36 -13.56
C ILE A 219 -24.53 4.55 -15.05
N SER A 220 -24.31 5.75 -15.54
CA SER A 220 -24.47 6.11 -16.96
C SER A 220 -23.11 6.04 -17.64
N VAL A 221 -23.00 5.28 -18.72
CA VAL A 221 -21.76 5.11 -19.49
C VAL A 221 -21.93 5.69 -20.87
N GLN A 222 -20.92 6.42 -21.35
CA GLN A 222 -20.84 6.95 -22.70
C GLN A 222 -19.58 6.41 -23.39
N LEU A 223 -19.74 5.95 -24.63
CA LEU A 223 -18.65 5.40 -25.45
C LEU A 223 -18.14 6.43 -26.45
N ALA A 224 -16.90 6.27 -26.90
CA ALA A 224 -16.22 7.21 -27.81
C ALA A 224 -16.94 7.35 -29.18
N GLU A 225 -17.46 6.24 -29.71
CA GLU A 225 -18.06 6.19 -31.07
C GLU A 225 -19.57 6.01 -31.04
N ASP A 226 -20.17 6.12 -29.86
CA ASP A 226 -21.60 5.85 -29.68
C ASP A 226 -22.24 6.95 -28.82
N PRO A 227 -23.14 7.77 -29.38
CA PRO A 227 -23.80 8.83 -28.63
C PRO A 227 -24.82 8.33 -27.61
N VAL A 228 -25.15 7.04 -27.66
CA VAL A 228 -26.17 6.42 -26.80
C VAL A 228 -25.67 6.41 -25.33
N ARG A 229 -26.52 6.87 -24.42
CA ARG A 229 -26.29 6.77 -23.00
C ARG A 229 -26.68 5.39 -22.48
N ILE A 230 -25.74 4.61 -21.98
CA ILE A 230 -25.95 3.26 -21.46
C ILE A 230 -26.13 3.34 -19.97
N ILE A 231 -27.28 2.93 -19.45
CA ILE A 231 -27.58 2.94 -18.01
C ILE A 231 -27.42 1.52 -17.49
N ILE A 232 -26.49 1.36 -16.53
CA ILE A 232 -26.13 0.07 -15.93
C ILE A 232 -26.09 0.28 -14.41
N ASP A 233 -26.16 -0.76 -13.63
CA ASP A 233 -25.82 -0.79 -12.22
C ASP A 233 -24.41 -1.38 -12.01
N GLU A 234 -23.94 -1.42 -10.78
CA GLU A 234 -22.66 -2.03 -10.44
C GLU A 234 -22.66 -3.55 -10.66
N GLU A 235 -23.83 -4.16 -10.45
CA GLU A 235 -24.02 -5.60 -10.54
C GLU A 235 -23.96 -6.06 -12.00
N ASP A 236 -23.08 -7.03 -12.29
CA ASP A 236 -22.87 -7.58 -13.66
C ASP A 236 -22.46 -6.54 -14.71
N PHE A 237 -21.79 -5.45 -14.28
CA PHE A 237 -21.42 -4.32 -15.14
C PHE A 237 -20.73 -4.74 -16.43
N ALA A 238 -19.70 -5.59 -16.33
CA ALA A 238 -18.92 -6.05 -17.49
C ALA A 238 -19.76 -6.89 -18.46
N GLU A 239 -20.64 -7.76 -17.95
CA GLU A 239 -21.52 -8.59 -18.76
C GLU A 239 -22.54 -7.74 -19.52
N LYS A 240 -23.20 -6.82 -18.83
CA LYS A 240 -24.19 -5.91 -19.40
C LYS A 240 -23.59 -5.00 -20.47
N LEU A 241 -22.41 -4.43 -20.22
CA LEU A 241 -21.73 -3.61 -21.21
C LEU A 241 -21.30 -4.44 -22.43
N THR A 242 -20.76 -5.64 -22.23
CA THR A 242 -20.38 -6.55 -23.31
C THR A 242 -21.59 -6.96 -24.13
N TYR A 243 -22.71 -7.23 -23.48
CA TYR A 243 -23.99 -7.51 -24.18
C TYR A 243 -24.41 -6.34 -25.07
N TYR A 244 -24.34 -5.10 -24.56
CA TYR A 244 -24.64 -3.92 -25.36
C TYR A 244 -23.71 -3.80 -26.56
N LEU A 245 -22.40 -3.90 -26.36
CA LEU A 245 -21.40 -3.81 -27.43
C LEU A 245 -21.62 -4.84 -28.53
N ALA A 246 -22.02 -6.06 -28.17
CA ALA A 246 -22.31 -7.11 -29.13
C ALA A 246 -23.62 -6.87 -29.92
N ASN A 247 -24.59 -6.17 -29.35
CA ASN A 247 -25.93 -5.99 -29.95
C ASN A 247 -26.20 -4.56 -30.44
N ARG A 248 -25.29 -3.58 -30.26
CA ARG A 248 -25.52 -2.17 -30.60
C ARG A 248 -25.96 -1.93 -32.04
N ASN A 249 -25.34 -2.61 -33.00
CA ASN A 249 -25.66 -2.47 -34.39
C ASN A 249 -27.10 -3.00 -34.72
N LYS A 250 -27.44 -4.15 -34.11
CA LYS A 250 -28.80 -4.73 -34.27
C LYS A 250 -29.86 -3.85 -33.62
N LEU A 251 -29.56 -3.25 -32.46
CA LEU A 251 -30.48 -2.29 -31.82
C LEU A 251 -30.68 -1.06 -32.70
N LYS A 252 -29.62 -0.53 -33.31
CA LYS A 252 -29.70 0.61 -34.22
C LYS A 252 -30.46 0.28 -35.51
N GLU A 253 -30.27 -0.90 -36.08
CA GLU A 253 -31.00 -1.36 -37.26
C GLU A 253 -32.51 -1.54 -36.99
N LEU A 254 -32.86 -2.10 -35.84
CA LEU A 254 -34.25 -2.40 -35.50
C LEU A 254 -35.04 -1.16 -35.02
N PHE A 255 -34.39 -0.29 -34.26
CA PHE A 255 -35.06 0.78 -33.51
C PHE A 255 -34.58 2.20 -33.89
N GLY A 256 -33.62 2.32 -34.80
CA GLY A 256 -33.05 3.61 -35.20
C GLY A 256 -32.11 4.19 -34.16
N GLU A 257 -31.97 5.52 -34.19
CA GLU A 257 -31.10 6.24 -33.23
C GLU A 257 -31.76 6.25 -31.85
N LEU A 258 -30.95 5.88 -30.84
CA LEU A 258 -31.40 5.79 -29.46
C LEU A 258 -30.80 6.94 -28.62
N GLU A 259 -31.59 7.47 -27.70
CA GLU A 259 -31.16 8.45 -26.71
C GLU A 259 -30.45 7.77 -25.52
N TYR A 260 -31.06 6.69 -25.02
CA TYR A 260 -30.46 5.84 -23.98
C TYR A 260 -30.95 4.40 -24.09
N VAL A 261 -30.14 3.51 -23.45
CA VAL A 261 -30.45 2.10 -23.23
C VAL A 261 -30.24 1.79 -21.75
N ASP A 262 -31.26 1.23 -21.09
CA ASP A 262 -31.21 0.82 -19.67
C ASP A 262 -31.16 -0.70 -19.58
N LEU A 263 -30.07 -1.22 -19.01
CA LEU A 263 -29.74 -2.63 -18.87
C LEU A 263 -29.78 -3.12 -17.43
N ARG A 264 -30.28 -2.34 -16.49
CA ARG A 264 -30.30 -2.71 -15.07
C ARG A 264 -31.19 -3.89 -14.75
N ILE A 265 -32.30 -4.02 -15.46
CA ILE A 265 -33.28 -5.10 -15.23
C ILE A 265 -32.85 -6.35 -15.99
N LYS A 266 -32.65 -7.44 -15.27
CA LYS A 266 -32.26 -8.72 -15.85
C LYS A 266 -33.23 -9.17 -16.94
N ASP A 267 -32.68 -9.68 -18.05
CA ASP A 267 -33.40 -10.19 -19.20
C ASP A 267 -34.34 -9.18 -19.91
N ARG A 268 -34.18 -7.88 -19.62
CA ARG A 268 -34.97 -6.82 -20.26
C ARG A 268 -34.07 -5.64 -20.63
N VAL A 269 -34.34 -5.11 -21.85
CA VAL A 269 -33.68 -3.91 -22.35
C VAL A 269 -34.74 -2.82 -22.53
N TYR A 270 -34.60 -1.73 -21.78
CA TYR A 270 -35.43 -0.55 -21.96
C TYR A 270 -34.63 0.49 -22.72
N PHE A 271 -35.26 1.15 -23.67
CA PHE A 271 -34.63 2.17 -24.48
C PHE A 271 -35.58 3.31 -24.83
N LYS A 272 -35.02 4.47 -25.16
CA LYS A 272 -35.75 5.58 -25.70
C LYS A 272 -35.14 5.96 -27.05
N GLN A 273 -36.00 6.09 -28.08
CA GLN A 273 -35.60 6.57 -29.40
C GLN A 273 -35.34 8.09 -29.35
N LEU A 274 -34.33 8.54 -30.07
CA LEU A 274 -34.01 9.97 -30.16
C LEU A 274 -35.06 10.74 -30.91
N ASN A 275 -35.57 10.15 -32.03
CA ASN A 275 -36.66 10.66 -32.82
C ASN A 275 -37.69 9.51 -33.05
N PRO A 276 -38.70 9.38 -32.20
CA PRO A 276 -39.71 8.37 -32.39
C PRO A 276 -40.40 8.63 -33.72
N GLN A 277 -40.17 7.76 -34.71
CA GLN A 277 -40.99 7.81 -35.95
C GLN A 277 -42.42 7.44 -35.54
N PRO A 278 -43.42 8.29 -35.82
CA PRO A 278 -44.77 7.89 -35.61
C PRO A 278 -45.10 6.76 -36.61
N ASP A 279 -45.55 5.62 -36.07
CA ASP A 279 -46.18 4.53 -36.80
C ASP A 279 -45.34 3.54 -37.64
N LYS A 280 -44.53 2.72 -36.98
CA LYS A 280 -44.35 1.33 -37.45
C LYS A 280 -45.02 0.30 -36.54
N LEU A 281 -45.53 0.69 -35.38
CA LEU A 281 -46.16 -0.22 -34.41
C LEU A 281 -47.66 -0.48 -34.64
N LEU A 282 -48.32 0.23 -35.57
CA LEU A 282 -49.73 0.03 -35.87
C LEU A 282 -50.01 -0.63 -37.21
N ALA A 283 -49.02 -0.89 -38.06
CA ALA A 283 -49.21 -1.55 -39.36
C ALA A 283 -49.25 -3.08 -39.26
N GLY A 284 -48.98 -3.69 -38.10
CA GLY A 284 -48.97 -5.13 -37.88
C GLY A 284 -50.24 -5.73 -37.26
N LYS A 285 -51.31 -4.94 -37.11
CA LYS A 285 -52.58 -5.39 -36.49
C LYS A 285 -53.84 -5.16 -37.39
N LYS A 286 -53.67 -5.29 -38.65
CA LYS A 286 -54.87 -5.49 -39.57
C LYS A 286 -54.56 -6.64 -40.49
N GLU A 287 -55.51 -7.57 -40.50
CA GLU A 287 -55.63 -8.78 -41.30
C GLU A 287 -55.17 -10.07 -40.59
N VAL A 288 -56.02 -10.59 -39.73
CA VAL A 288 -56.64 -11.94 -39.85
C VAL A 288 -58.06 -11.78 -39.33
N GLY A 289 -58.98 -11.67 -40.29
CA GLY A 289 -60.37 -11.94 -40.12
C GLY A 289 -60.67 -13.40 -40.52
#